data_f1b9f5f6e9b0959565546fcf9fbd1fc7
#
_entry.id   f1b9f5f6e9b0959565546fcf9fbd1fc7
#
_cell.length_a   1.000
_cell.length_b   1.000
_cell.length_c   1.000
_cell.angle_alpha   90.00
_cell.angle_beta   90.00
_cell.angle_gamma   90.00
#
_symmetry.space_group_name_H-M   'P 1'
#
loop_
_entity.id
_entity.type
_entity.pdbx_description
1 polymer ?
#
loop_
_entity_poly.entity_id
_entity_poly.type
_entity_poly.pdbx_seq_one_letter_code
_entity_poly.pdbx_strand_id
1 'polypeptide(L)' 'QVEFKGQNLLIELFSAFASDPMRLLPETTQEMWLNAHQQGDNAMRIICDYLSGMSDEYAYKTYQRLFLPSA' A
#
# COMPACT_ATOMS: atom_id res chain seq x y z
N GLN A 1 -12.73 13.62 -12.30
CA GLN A 1 -12.83 13.55 -10.85
C GLN A 1 -12.47 12.21 -10.31
N VAL A 2 -12.91 11.18 -11.02
CA VAL A 2 -12.54 9.85 -10.63
C VAL A 2 -11.02 9.69 -10.69
N GLU A 3 -10.43 10.22 -11.73
CA GLU A 3 -8.98 10.14 -11.88
C GLU A 3 -8.27 10.88 -10.77
N PHE A 4 -8.79 12.05 -10.43
CA PHE A 4 -8.19 12.84 -9.38
C PHE A 4 -8.27 12.09 -8.06
N LYS A 5 -9.42 11.52 -7.77
CA LYS A 5 -9.58 10.75 -6.55
C LYS A 5 -8.66 9.55 -6.54
N GLY A 6 -8.50 8.90 -7.70
CA GLY A 6 -7.62 7.76 -7.79
C GLY A 6 -6.17 8.11 -7.47
N GLN A 7 -5.72 9.25 -7.94
CA GLN A 7 -4.37 9.68 -7.66
C GLN A 7 -4.15 9.95 -6.18
N ASN A 8 -5.08 10.66 -5.56
CA ASN A 8 -4.98 10.91 -4.13
C ASN A 8 -5.06 9.62 -3.33
N LEU A 9 -5.90 8.72 -3.81
CA LEU A 9 -6.08 7.44 -3.15
C LEU A 9 -4.75 6.67 -3.06
N LEU A 10 -4.03 6.61 -4.17
CA LEU A 10 -2.77 5.89 -4.19
C LEU A 10 -1.71 6.54 -3.31
N ILE A 11 -1.68 7.87 -3.29
CA ILE A 11 -0.74 8.57 -2.44
C ILE A 11 -1.02 8.28 -0.98
N GLU A 12 -2.27 8.29 -0.59
CA GLU A 12 -2.63 8.02 0.79
C GLU A 12 -2.38 6.56 1.15
N LEU A 13 -2.65 5.66 0.21
CA LEU A 13 -2.35 4.26 0.46
C LEU A 13 -0.86 4.02 0.63
N PHE A 14 -0.06 4.65 -0.22
CA PHE A 14 1.38 4.52 -0.10
C PHE A 14 1.85 5.01 1.26
N SER A 15 1.35 6.14 1.68
CA SER A 15 1.69 6.71 2.98
C SER A 15 1.36 5.75 4.11
N ALA A 16 0.18 5.16 4.05
CA ALA A 16 -0.26 4.24 5.10
C ALA A 16 0.62 3.00 5.14
N PHE A 17 0.85 2.39 3.99
CA PHE A 17 1.66 1.18 3.95
C PHE A 17 3.11 1.46 4.33
N ALA A 18 3.62 2.64 3.98
CA ALA A 18 4.99 3.00 4.33
C ALA A 18 5.14 3.23 5.83
N SER A 19 4.09 3.71 6.48
CA SER A 19 4.18 3.98 7.91
C SER A 19 4.09 2.72 8.76
N ASP A 20 3.43 1.67 8.26
CA ASP A 20 3.28 0.45 9.05
C ASP A 20 3.22 -0.78 8.15
N PRO A 21 4.31 -1.06 7.42
CA PRO A 21 4.29 -2.13 6.43
C PRO A 21 4.10 -3.52 7.01
N MET A 22 4.67 -3.76 8.18
CA MET A 22 4.61 -5.10 8.77
C MET A 22 3.23 -5.45 9.27
N ARG A 23 2.37 -4.45 9.42
CA ARG A 23 1.03 -4.68 9.89
C ARG A 23 0.00 -4.66 8.76
N LEU A 24 0.24 -3.81 7.76
CA LEU A 24 -0.76 -3.56 6.73
C LEU A 24 -0.55 -4.37 5.46
N LEU A 25 0.69 -4.73 5.14
CA LEU A 25 0.95 -5.51 3.94
C LEU A 25 0.53 -6.97 4.13
N PRO A 26 0.16 -7.65 3.03
CA PRO A 26 -0.06 -9.09 3.11
C PRO A 26 1.21 -9.82 3.54
N GLU A 27 1.03 -11.01 4.08
CA GLU A 27 2.12 -11.75 4.67
C GLU A 27 3.29 -11.95 3.71
N THR A 28 2.97 -12.37 2.48
CA THR A 28 4.02 -12.58 1.50
C THR A 28 4.76 -11.30 1.16
N THR A 29 4.03 -10.20 1.07
CA THR A 29 4.65 -8.93 0.77
C THR A 29 5.46 -8.41 1.95
N GLN A 30 5.01 -8.71 3.16
CA GLN A 30 5.77 -8.37 4.36
C GLN A 30 7.15 -9.01 4.34
N GLU A 31 7.22 -10.27 3.92
CA GLU A 31 8.50 -10.95 3.83
C GLU A 31 9.42 -10.28 2.82
N MET A 32 8.86 -9.90 1.68
CA MET A 32 9.64 -9.21 0.66
C MET A 32 10.15 -7.87 1.16
N TRP A 33 9.29 -7.14 1.85
CA TRP A 33 9.67 -5.84 2.40
C TRP A 33 10.79 -6.00 3.44
N LEU A 34 10.62 -6.95 4.34
CA LEU A 34 11.59 -7.16 5.39
C LEU A 34 12.93 -7.60 4.83
N ASN A 35 12.91 -8.47 3.84
CA ASN A 35 14.12 -8.90 3.17
C ASN A 35 14.87 -7.73 2.55
N ALA A 36 14.14 -6.89 1.82
CA ALA A 36 14.75 -5.72 1.19
C ALA A 36 15.32 -4.78 2.24
N HIS A 37 14.58 -4.59 3.32
CA HIS A 37 15.01 -3.68 4.37
C HIS A 37 16.29 -4.19 5.04
N GLN A 38 16.35 -5.48 5.32
CA GLN A 38 17.51 -6.06 5.99
C GLN A 38 18.75 -6.04 5.12
N GLN A 39 18.57 -6.15 3.82
CA GLN A 39 19.68 -6.17 2.88
C GLN A 39 20.13 -4.78 2.47
N GLY A 40 19.49 -3.74 2.98
CA GLY A 40 19.85 -2.39 2.62
C GLY A 40 19.30 -1.95 1.29
N ASP A 41 18.39 -2.72 0.70
CA ASP A 41 17.72 -2.34 -0.52
C ASP A 41 16.61 -1.35 -0.24
N ASN A 42 16.09 -0.77 -1.32
CA ASN A 42 15.01 0.20 -1.20
C ASN A 42 13.68 -0.50 -0.96
N ALA A 43 13.32 -0.65 0.31
CA ALA A 43 12.09 -1.35 0.69
C ALA A 43 10.84 -0.60 0.23
N MET A 44 10.95 0.71 0.00
CA MET A 44 9.81 1.46 -0.50
C MET A 44 9.37 0.96 -1.87
N ARG A 45 10.29 0.41 -2.64
CA ARG A 45 9.96 -0.13 -3.94
C ARG A 45 9.00 -1.31 -3.83
N ILE A 46 9.13 -2.09 -2.78
CA ILE A 46 8.21 -3.20 -2.56
C ILE A 46 6.78 -2.69 -2.41
N ILE A 47 6.63 -1.59 -1.68
CA ILE A 47 5.30 -0.99 -1.49
C ILE A 47 4.78 -0.44 -2.82
N CYS A 48 5.62 0.24 -3.57
CA CYS A 48 5.23 0.77 -4.87
C CYS A 48 4.77 -0.33 -5.81
N ASP A 49 5.52 -1.42 -5.86
CA ASP A 49 5.16 -2.54 -6.71
C ASP A 49 3.84 -3.16 -6.29
N TYR A 50 3.64 -3.29 -5.00
CA TYR A 50 2.41 -3.84 -4.47
C TYR A 50 1.21 -2.97 -4.86
N LEU A 51 1.33 -1.66 -4.69
CA LEU A 51 0.24 -0.75 -5.01
C LEU A 51 -0.04 -0.68 -6.51
N SER A 52 1.01 -0.69 -7.33
CA SER A 52 0.79 -0.58 -8.76
C SER A 52 0.16 -1.83 -9.36
N GLY A 53 0.16 -2.93 -8.63
CA GLY A 53 -0.54 -4.14 -9.06
C GLY A 53 -2.02 -4.14 -8.72
N MET A 54 -2.50 -3.16 -7.99
CA MET A 54 -3.90 -3.11 -7.61
C MET A 54 -4.76 -2.55 -8.74
N SER A 55 -5.94 -3.15 -8.91
CA SER A 55 -6.96 -2.51 -9.74
C SER A 55 -7.50 -1.29 -9.00
N ASP A 56 -8.14 -0.39 -9.76
CA ASP A 56 -8.75 0.78 -9.14
C ASP A 56 -9.77 0.39 -8.09
N GLU A 57 -10.56 -0.61 -8.39
CA GLU A 57 -11.58 -1.05 -7.47
C GLU A 57 -10.97 -1.63 -6.20
N TYR A 58 -9.93 -2.43 -6.34
CA TYR A 58 -9.30 -3.03 -5.18
C TYR A 58 -8.60 -1.97 -4.32
N ALA A 59 -7.97 -1.00 -4.97
CA ALA A 59 -7.33 0.09 -4.25
C ALA A 59 -8.35 0.89 -3.45
N TYR A 60 -9.51 1.14 -4.04
CA TYR A 60 -10.55 1.88 -3.35
C TYR A 60 -11.08 1.11 -2.14
N LYS A 61 -11.27 -0.18 -2.30
CA LYS A 61 -11.73 -1.01 -1.18
C LYS A 61 -10.71 -1.06 -0.07
N THR A 62 -9.45 -1.11 -0.43
CA THR A 62 -8.37 -1.09 0.54
C THR A 62 -8.37 0.23 1.30
N TYR A 63 -8.54 1.32 0.57
CA TYR A 63 -8.60 2.64 1.19
C TYR A 63 -9.75 2.71 2.19
N GLN A 64 -10.93 2.24 1.80
CA GLN A 64 -12.08 2.25 2.68
C GLN A 64 -11.80 1.46 3.96
N ARG A 65 -11.16 0.33 3.83
CA ARG A 65 -10.88 -0.51 4.98
C ARG A 65 -9.91 0.14 5.94
N LEU A 66 -8.94 0.91 5.41
CA LEU A 66 -7.90 1.50 6.24
C LEU A 66 -8.28 2.85 6.82
N PHE A 67 -9.02 3.64 6.08
CA PHE A 67 -9.24 5.02 6.46
C PHE A 67 -10.65 5.35 6.88
N LEU A 68 -11.63 4.61 6.42
CA LEU A 68 -13.02 4.91 6.74
C LEU A 68 -13.50 4.02 7.87
N PRO A 69 -14.26 4.56 8.80
CA PRO A 69 -14.77 3.74 9.90
C PRO A 69 -15.72 2.70 9.36
N SER A 70 -15.61 1.53 9.90
CA SER A 70 -16.45 0.44 9.54
C SER A 70 -17.88 0.70 10.01
N ALA A 71 -18.82 0.44 9.15
CA ALA A 71 -20.20 0.59 9.56
C ALA A 71 -20.59 -0.54 10.50
#